data_b43cd3c9d630be2f89e8ca73843c31ed
#
_entry.id   b43cd3c9d630be2f89e8ca73843c31ed
#
_cell.length_a   1.000
_cell.length_b   1.000
_cell.length_c   1.000
_cell.angle_alpha   90.00
_cell.angle_beta   90.00
_cell.angle_gamma   90.00
#
_symmetry.space_group_name_H-M   'P 1'
#
loop_
_entity.id
_entity.type
_entity.pdbx_description
1 polymer ?
#
loop_
_entity_poly.entity_id
_entity_poly.type
_entity_poly.pdbx_seq_one_letter_code
_entity_poly.pdbx_strand_id
1 'polypeptide(L)'
;MNDALSFFKENGYLILDNPLGAEEIARYRELYDGDREENRSSWRKVEYQEHNCDPLVTIPEIDALIRHANLTQPIETLLGGPVCLSEISLRYMAPYDGPLVRGWHRDGPHALDHPLRTAYLHCMVYLTDVDADSHCFSISPEAFDAPILDKEQQLERGGIVDLHGPAGTVALFNMSVLHTMTARSTTRERKTVQTYYGLRSGPVLSNFSTMPARLWRDHPDEEIRGFYGNLNRKTRLFADAFTS
;
A
#
# COMPACT_ATOMS: atom_id res chain seq x y z
N MET A 1 -4.90 -7.83 -20.13
CA MET A 1 -4.19 -6.56 -19.85
C MET A 1 -4.99 -5.32 -20.28
N ASN A 2 -5.53 -5.26 -21.51
CA ASN A 2 -6.33 -4.10 -21.95
C ASN A 2 -7.55 -3.84 -21.05
N ASP A 3 -8.27 -4.89 -20.65
CA ASP A 3 -9.45 -4.77 -19.80
C ASP A 3 -9.13 -4.26 -18.38
N ALA A 4 -8.02 -4.72 -17.78
CA ALA A 4 -7.58 -4.27 -16.47
C ALA A 4 -7.16 -2.79 -16.47
N LEU A 5 -6.43 -2.36 -17.51
CA LEU A 5 -6.06 -0.96 -17.67
C LEU A 5 -7.29 -0.07 -17.90
N SER A 6 -8.27 -0.53 -18.70
CA SER A 6 -9.54 0.17 -18.92
C SER A 6 -10.31 0.31 -17.60
N PHE A 7 -10.45 -0.79 -16.86
CA PHE A 7 -11.11 -0.77 -15.55
C PHE A 7 -10.42 0.20 -14.57
N PHE A 8 -9.06 0.17 -14.51
CA PHE A 8 -8.32 1.10 -13.66
C PHE A 8 -8.54 2.56 -14.06
N LYS A 9 -8.58 2.84 -15.36
CA LYS A 9 -8.86 4.19 -15.88
C LYS A 9 -10.25 4.70 -15.50
N GLU A 10 -11.23 3.83 -15.48
CA GLU A 10 -12.62 4.18 -15.19
C GLU A 10 -12.90 4.28 -13.68
N ASN A 11 -12.15 3.56 -12.87
CA ASN A 11 -12.45 3.37 -11.44
C ASN A 11 -11.37 3.87 -10.48
N GLY A 12 -10.14 4.06 -10.96
CA GLY A 12 -8.99 4.48 -10.13
C GLY A 12 -8.42 3.39 -9.23
N TYR A 13 -8.91 2.16 -9.35
CA TYR A 13 -8.40 1.00 -8.62
C TYR A 13 -8.48 -0.28 -9.47
N LEU A 14 -7.79 -1.34 -9.02
CA LEU A 14 -7.80 -2.67 -9.62
C LEU A 14 -7.63 -3.72 -8.52
N ILE A 15 -8.38 -4.81 -8.62
CA ILE A 15 -8.17 -5.99 -7.77
C ILE A 15 -7.41 -7.04 -8.59
N LEU A 16 -6.32 -7.55 -8.01
CA LEU A 16 -5.61 -8.71 -8.53
C LEU A 16 -6.02 -9.92 -7.67
N ASP A 17 -6.67 -10.88 -8.31
CA ASP A 17 -7.12 -12.09 -7.63
C ASP A 17 -5.94 -13.05 -7.44
N ASN A 18 -5.53 -13.22 -6.18
CA ASN A 18 -4.52 -14.19 -5.75
C ASN A 18 -3.23 -14.21 -6.61
N PRO A 19 -2.55 -13.05 -6.81
CA PRO A 19 -1.31 -13.02 -7.57
C PRO A 19 -0.15 -13.75 -6.85
N LEU A 20 -0.34 -14.11 -5.58
CA LEU A 20 0.58 -14.81 -4.71
C LEU A 20 0.03 -16.18 -4.35
N GLY A 21 0.89 -17.18 -4.18
CA GLY A 21 0.51 -18.51 -3.76
C GLY A 21 0.02 -18.57 -2.30
N ALA A 22 -0.86 -19.52 -1.98
CA ALA A 22 -1.37 -19.68 -0.62
C ALA A 22 -0.26 -19.93 0.42
N GLU A 23 0.79 -20.67 0.05
CA GLU A 23 1.95 -20.92 0.91
C GLU A 23 2.77 -19.65 1.17
N GLU A 24 2.90 -18.78 0.15
CA GLU A 24 3.56 -17.48 0.29
C GLU A 24 2.78 -16.58 1.24
N ILE A 25 1.46 -16.50 1.10
CA ILE A 25 0.61 -15.72 1.99
C ILE A 25 0.67 -16.23 3.43
N ALA A 26 0.67 -17.56 3.63
CA ALA A 26 0.83 -18.15 4.96
C ALA A 26 2.17 -17.76 5.58
N ARG A 27 3.27 -17.85 4.80
CA ARG A 27 4.60 -17.44 5.24
C ARG A 27 4.65 -15.95 5.61
N TYR A 28 4.11 -15.06 4.77
CA TYR A 28 4.12 -13.62 5.08
C TYR A 28 3.25 -13.29 6.29
N ARG A 29 2.19 -14.03 6.53
CA ARG A 29 1.38 -13.89 7.73
C ARG A 29 2.15 -14.32 8.98
N GLU A 30 2.91 -15.42 8.94
CA GLU A 30 3.79 -15.83 10.04
C GLU A 30 4.86 -14.79 10.36
N LEU A 31 5.55 -14.26 9.34
CA LEU A 31 6.52 -13.17 9.51
C LEU A 31 5.88 -11.92 10.11
N TYR A 32 4.68 -11.57 9.65
CA TYR A 32 3.93 -10.44 10.17
C TYR A 32 3.55 -10.62 11.65
N ASP A 33 3.05 -11.80 12.03
CA ASP A 33 2.66 -12.09 13.40
C ASP A 33 3.87 -12.13 14.34
N GLY A 34 4.98 -12.74 13.90
CA GLY A 34 6.25 -12.74 14.62
C GLY A 34 6.77 -11.32 14.87
N ASP A 35 6.77 -10.46 13.84
CA ASP A 35 7.20 -9.06 13.99
C ASP A 35 6.32 -8.29 14.99
N ARG A 36 5.01 -8.52 14.95
CA ARG A 36 4.09 -7.83 15.86
C ARG A 36 4.29 -8.26 17.31
N GLU A 37 4.71 -9.49 17.55
CA GLU A 37 5.04 -10.02 18.88
C GLU A 37 6.43 -9.57 19.35
N GLU A 38 7.47 -9.74 18.54
CA GLU A 38 8.88 -9.54 18.91
C GLU A 38 9.32 -8.08 18.84
N ASN A 39 8.77 -7.31 17.87
CA ASN A 39 9.14 -5.93 17.58
C ASN A 39 8.03 -4.94 18.00
N ARG A 40 7.36 -5.20 19.11
CA ARG A 40 6.19 -4.43 19.57
C ARG A 40 6.45 -2.92 19.67
N SER A 41 7.67 -2.50 19.98
CA SER A 41 8.07 -1.08 20.05
C SER A 41 8.05 -0.37 18.69
N SER A 42 8.12 -1.08 17.59
CA SER A 42 8.01 -0.55 16.22
C SER A 42 6.55 -0.36 15.77
N TRP A 43 5.60 -0.95 16.50
CA TRP A 43 4.19 -0.83 16.23
C TRP A 43 3.56 0.34 16.97
N ARG A 44 2.92 1.23 16.25
CA ARG A 44 2.26 2.42 16.80
C ARG A 44 0.76 2.34 16.56
N LYS A 45 -0.02 2.64 17.59
CA LYS A 45 -1.46 2.76 17.47
C LYS A 45 -1.82 4.12 16.86
N VAL A 46 -2.60 4.10 15.79
CA VAL A 46 -3.18 5.28 15.15
C VAL A 46 -4.67 5.00 14.94
N GLU A 47 -5.54 5.67 15.70
CA GLU A 47 -6.98 5.47 15.67
C GLU A 47 -7.38 3.99 15.87
N TYR A 48 -7.93 3.35 14.85
CA TYR A 48 -8.43 1.97 14.84
C TYR A 48 -7.38 0.95 14.36
N GLN A 49 -6.16 1.40 14.06
CA GLN A 49 -5.11 0.58 13.48
C GLN A 49 -3.84 0.63 14.32
N GLU A 50 -3.06 -0.43 14.26
CA GLU A 50 -1.65 -0.44 14.67
C GLU A 50 -0.80 -0.53 13.40
N HIS A 51 0.29 0.24 13.34
CA HIS A 51 1.17 0.32 12.19
C HIS A 51 2.61 0.03 12.56
N ASN A 52 3.31 -0.77 11.76
CA ASN A 52 4.77 -0.77 11.66
C ASN A 52 5.16 -0.20 10.29
N CYS A 53 5.83 0.95 10.27
CA CYS A 53 6.28 1.62 9.04
C CYS A 53 7.75 1.31 8.68
N ASP A 54 8.44 0.50 9.46
CA ASP A 54 9.83 0.11 9.23
C ASP A 54 10.02 -1.43 9.10
N PRO A 55 9.08 -2.17 8.43
CA PRO A 55 9.19 -3.63 8.36
C PRO A 55 10.40 -4.11 7.57
N LEU A 56 10.97 -3.33 6.65
CA LEU A 56 12.24 -3.66 6.00
C LEU A 56 13.43 -3.74 6.97
N VAL A 57 13.30 -3.11 8.14
CA VAL A 57 14.30 -3.18 9.22
C VAL A 57 14.01 -4.37 10.12
N THR A 58 12.75 -4.59 10.49
CA THR A 58 12.35 -5.60 11.47
C THR A 58 12.12 -6.98 10.85
N ILE A 59 11.72 -7.04 9.57
CA ILE A 59 11.49 -8.28 8.78
C ILE A 59 12.22 -8.14 7.44
N PRO A 60 13.53 -8.42 7.36
CA PRO A 60 14.26 -8.34 6.10
C PRO A 60 13.65 -9.13 4.94
N GLU A 61 12.98 -10.24 5.24
CA GLU A 61 12.34 -11.16 4.28
C GLU A 61 11.13 -10.54 3.57
N ILE A 62 10.54 -9.47 4.11
CA ILE A 62 9.41 -8.77 3.47
C ILE A 62 9.81 -8.13 2.14
N ASP A 63 11.10 -7.94 1.90
CA ASP A 63 11.66 -7.49 0.63
C ASP A 63 11.19 -8.34 -0.56
N ALA A 64 11.11 -9.66 -0.38
CA ALA A 64 10.67 -10.58 -1.42
C ALA A 64 9.20 -10.34 -1.84
N LEU A 65 8.32 -10.03 -0.88
CA LEU A 65 6.93 -9.67 -1.17
C LEU A 65 6.87 -8.34 -1.95
N ILE A 66 7.59 -7.33 -1.48
CA ILE A 66 7.55 -5.97 -2.06
C ILE A 66 8.01 -5.98 -3.52
N ARG A 67 9.01 -6.77 -3.86
CA ARG A 67 9.57 -6.89 -5.22
C ARG A 67 8.99 -8.05 -6.02
N HIS A 68 7.93 -8.72 -5.51
CA HIS A 68 7.33 -9.83 -6.24
C HIS A 68 6.84 -9.41 -7.63
N ALA A 69 7.26 -10.12 -8.68
CA ALA A 69 7.00 -9.74 -10.07
C ALA A 69 5.51 -9.61 -10.40
N ASN A 70 4.67 -10.46 -9.80
CA ASN A 70 3.21 -10.40 -10.00
C ASN A 70 2.57 -9.15 -9.37
N LEU A 71 3.30 -8.41 -8.54
CA LEU A 71 2.89 -7.10 -7.99
C LEU A 71 3.52 -5.96 -8.79
N THR A 72 4.83 -6.00 -9.01
CA THR A 72 5.56 -4.88 -9.63
C THR A 72 5.25 -4.72 -11.12
N GLN A 73 5.11 -5.80 -11.89
CA GLN A 73 4.82 -5.72 -13.33
C GLN A 73 3.50 -5.01 -13.66
N PRO A 74 2.34 -5.32 -13.01
CA PRO A 74 1.12 -4.54 -13.20
C PRO A 74 1.30 -3.05 -12.82
N ILE A 75 2.04 -2.77 -11.75
CA ILE A 75 2.29 -1.40 -11.26
C ILE A 75 3.16 -0.63 -12.27
N GLU A 76 4.23 -1.24 -12.78
CA GLU A 76 5.08 -0.66 -13.84
C GLU A 76 4.30 -0.38 -15.12
N THR A 77 3.38 -1.28 -15.48
CA THR A 77 2.49 -1.08 -16.63
C THR A 77 1.57 0.12 -16.43
N LEU A 78 1.00 0.28 -15.24
CA LEU A 78 0.12 1.41 -14.92
C LEU A 78 0.88 2.73 -14.82
N LEU A 79 2.07 2.75 -14.22
CA LEU A 79 2.90 3.96 -14.08
C LEU A 79 3.73 4.29 -15.33
N GLY A 80 3.85 3.34 -16.26
CA GLY A 80 4.54 3.55 -17.53
C GLY A 80 6.07 3.57 -17.45
N GLY A 81 6.66 2.92 -16.44
CA GLY A 81 8.12 2.85 -16.30
C GLY A 81 8.60 2.11 -15.05
N PRO A 82 9.93 2.02 -14.87
CA PRO A 82 10.53 1.35 -13.72
C PRO A 82 10.12 2.02 -12.40
N VAL A 83 9.69 1.21 -11.44
CA VAL A 83 9.21 1.70 -10.16
C VAL A 83 10.24 1.64 -9.04
N CYS A 84 10.00 2.43 -8.01
CA CYS A 84 10.68 2.37 -6.72
C CYS A 84 9.66 2.23 -5.59
N LEU A 85 10.09 1.64 -4.48
CA LEU A 85 9.36 1.70 -3.23
C LEU A 85 9.51 3.09 -2.61
N SER A 86 8.40 3.69 -2.23
CA SER A 86 8.42 4.97 -1.52
C SER A 86 8.04 4.84 -0.05
N GLU A 87 7.09 3.96 0.26
CA GLU A 87 6.64 3.71 1.62
C GLU A 87 6.14 2.28 1.77
N ILE A 88 6.31 1.71 2.96
CA ILE A 88 5.70 0.45 3.36
C ILE A 88 5.16 0.57 4.79
N SER A 89 4.01 -0.04 5.04
CA SER A 89 3.50 -0.26 6.39
C SER A 89 2.80 -1.61 6.52
N LEU A 90 3.06 -2.30 7.62
CA LEU A 90 2.20 -3.36 8.10
C LEU A 90 1.05 -2.69 8.88
N ARG A 91 -0.19 -3.10 8.61
CA ARG A 91 -1.35 -2.52 9.31
C ARG A 91 -2.24 -3.61 9.89
N TYR A 92 -2.50 -3.48 11.18
CA TYR A 92 -3.33 -4.38 11.97
C TYR A 92 -4.59 -3.67 12.46
N MET A 93 -5.73 -4.31 12.33
CA MET A 93 -6.98 -3.92 12.98
C MET A 93 -7.47 -5.06 13.87
N ALA A 94 -7.62 -4.77 15.15
CA ALA A 94 -8.13 -5.72 16.13
C ALA A 94 -9.66 -5.90 15.97
N PRO A 95 -10.25 -6.98 16.53
CA PRO A 95 -11.68 -7.06 16.73
C PRO A 95 -12.22 -5.76 17.33
N TYR A 96 -13.40 -5.35 16.89
CA TYR A 96 -14.00 -4.08 17.23
C TYR A 96 -15.50 -4.23 17.50
N ASP A 97 -15.97 -3.62 18.57
CA ASP A 97 -17.37 -3.58 18.93
C ASP A 97 -17.82 -2.12 19.06
N GLY A 98 -18.17 -1.54 17.92
CA GLY A 98 -18.57 -0.14 17.84
C GLY A 98 -19.25 0.20 16.52
N PRO A 99 -19.66 1.46 16.34
CA PRO A 99 -20.34 1.91 15.14
C PRO A 99 -19.42 1.85 13.91
N LEU A 100 -20.05 1.85 12.73
CA LEU A 100 -19.32 1.99 11.46
C LEU A 100 -18.57 3.32 11.42
N VAL A 101 -17.26 3.26 11.15
CA VAL A 101 -16.40 4.45 11.02
C VAL A 101 -15.72 4.45 9.65
N ARG A 102 -15.76 5.61 8.99
CA ARG A 102 -15.09 5.90 7.73
C ARG A 102 -14.48 7.29 7.76
N GLY A 103 -13.16 7.39 7.60
CA GLY A 103 -12.42 8.66 7.52
C GLY A 103 -11.96 8.94 6.09
N TRP A 104 -12.88 9.35 5.21
CA TRP A 104 -12.62 9.58 3.79
C TRP A 104 -11.55 10.64 3.54
N HIS A 105 -10.54 10.30 2.75
CA HIS A 105 -9.43 11.18 2.38
C HIS A 105 -8.81 10.77 1.04
N ARG A 106 -7.92 11.61 0.54
CA ARG A 106 -6.97 11.35 -0.55
C ARG A 106 -5.58 11.44 0.03
N ASP A 107 -4.67 10.53 -0.31
CA ASP A 107 -3.29 10.56 0.20
C ASP A 107 -2.45 11.67 -0.44
N GLY A 108 -2.88 12.15 -1.59
CA GLY A 108 -2.19 13.22 -2.29
C GLY A 108 -3.01 13.84 -3.41
N PRO A 109 -2.49 14.92 -4.02
CA PRO A 109 -3.14 15.59 -5.13
C PRO A 109 -3.09 14.71 -6.39
N HIS A 110 -3.99 14.99 -7.33
CA HIS A 110 -3.93 14.43 -8.67
C HIS A 110 -2.70 14.96 -9.42
N ALA A 111 -1.86 14.06 -9.94
CA ALA A 111 -0.72 14.41 -10.79
C ALA A 111 -1.21 14.63 -12.23
N LEU A 112 -1.51 15.87 -12.57
CA LEU A 112 -2.16 16.22 -13.84
C LEU A 112 -1.26 16.01 -15.07
N ASP A 113 0.02 15.88 -14.89
CA ASP A 113 1.04 15.59 -15.92
C ASP A 113 1.18 14.10 -16.22
N HIS A 114 0.57 13.22 -15.41
CA HIS A 114 0.56 11.78 -15.64
C HIS A 114 -0.75 11.33 -16.33
N PRO A 115 -0.72 10.40 -17.33
CA PRO A 115 -1.91 9.94 -18.05
C PRO A 115 -3.01 9.37 -17.17
N LEU A 116 -2.67 8.80 -16.00
CA LEU A 116 -3.61 8.27 -15.02
C LEU A 116 -3.79 9.21 -13.81
N ARG A 117 -3.34 10.46 -13.91
CA ARG A 117 -3.37 11.47 -12.84
C ARG A 117 -2.84 10.96 -11.49
N THR A 118 -1.83 10.09 -11.53
CA THR A 118 -1.24 9.52 -10.31
C THR A 118 0.27 9.67 -10.30
N ALA A 119 0.81 10.05 -9.14
CA ALA A 119 2.25 10.03 -8.90
C ALA A 119 2.69 8.70 -8.25
N TYR A 120 1.78 8.07 -7.51
CA TYR A 120 2.00 6.83 -6.77
C TYR A 120 0.79 5.91 -6.84
N LEU A 121 1.07 4.60 -6.92
CA LEU A 121 0.08 3.56 -6.71
C LEU A 121 0.25 2.98 -5.32
N HIS A 122 -0.86 2.91 -4.60
CA HIS A 122 -0.94 2.14 -3.37
C HIS A 122 -1.22 0.69 -3.73
N CYS A 123 -0.46 -0.23 -3.14
CA CYS A 123 -0.64 -1.68 -3.26
C CYS A 123 -0.90 -2.24 -1.87
N MET A 124 -2.06 -2.84 -1.68
CA MET A 124 -2.48 -3.45 -0.43
C MET A 124 -2.64 -4.95 -0.61
N VAL A 125 -1.84 -5.73 0.11
CA VAL A 125 -1.92 -7.20 0.16
C VAL A 125 -2.69 -7.62 1.39
N TYR A 126 -3.75 -8.41 1.22
CA TYR A 126 -4.52 -8.99 2.33
C TYR A 126 -3.83 -10.24 2.85
N LEU A 127 -3.51 -10.27 4.15
CA LEU A 127 -3.00 -11.45 4.85
C LEU A 127 -4.11 -12.21 5.61
N THR A 128 -5.30 -11.65 5.67
CA THR A 128 -6.52 -12.26 6.23
C THR A 128 -7.67 -12.09 5.24
N ASP A 129 -8.68 -12.93 5.35
CA ASP A 129 -9.91 -12.76 4.57
C ASP A 129 -10.63 -11.47 4.96
N VAL A 130 -11.14 -10.77 3.95
CA VAL A 130 -11.89 -9.52 4.09
C VAL A 130 -13.23 -9.67 3.36
N ASP A 131 -14.33 -9.49 4.10
CA ASP A 131 -15.69 -9.59 3.57
C ASP A 131 -16.63 -8.54 4.20
N ALA A 132 -17.94 -8.69 4.00
CA ALA A 132 -18.94 -7.77 4.48
C ALA A 132 -19.00 -7.66 6.03
N ASP A 133 -18.56 -8.70 6.74
CA ASP A 133 -18.61 -8.80 8.21
C ASP A 133 -17.25 -8.52 8.87
N SER A 134 -16.27 -8.03 8.11
CA SER A 134 -14.95 -7.69 8.62
C SER A 134 -14.60 -6.22 8.36
N HIS A 135 -13.56 -5.71 9.04
CA HIS A 135 -12.94 -4.46 8.61
C HIS A 135 -12.53 -4.56 7.15
N CYS A 136 -12.74 -3.50 6.38
CA CYS A 136 -12.31 -3.47 4.98
C CYS A 136 -11.65 -2.15 4.62
N PHE A 137 -11.23 -2.05 3.38
CA PHE A 137 -10.86 -0.81 2.74
C PHE A 137 -11.99 -0.43 1.79
N SER A 138 -12.35 0.84 1.76
CA SER A 138 -13.43 1.33 0.90
C SER A 138 -12.90 2.44 0.01
N ILE A 139 -13.39 2.47 -1.22
CA ILE A 139 -13.00 3.44 -2.23
C ILE A 139 -14.25 4.05 -2.87
N SER A 140 -14.16 5.31 -3.27
CA SER A 140 -15.13 5.92 -4.16
C SER A 140 -14.55 5.94 -5.57
N PRO A 141 -15.03 5.09 -6.49
CA PRO A 141 -14.50 5.01 -7.85
C PRO A 141 -14.45 6.36 -8.55
N GLU A 142 -13.33 6.64 -9.22
CA GLU A 142 -13.09 7.90 -9.89
C GLU A 142 -12.33 7.68 -11.20
N ALA A 143 -12.97 8.06 -12.33
CA ALA A 143 -12.32 7.97 -13.64
C ALA A 143 -11.21 9.03 -13.75
N PHE A 144 -10.08 8.65 -14.40
CA PHE A 144 -8.90 9.52 -14.51
C PHE A 144 -9.18 10.81 -15.28
N ASP A 145 -10.14 10.81 -16.21
CA ASP A 145 -10.54 11.96 -17.06
C ASP A 145 -11.74 12.76 -16.51
N ALA A 146 -12.36 12.25 -15.43
CA ALA A 146 -13.50 12.93 -14.82
C ALA A 146 -13.08 14.23 -14.10
N PRO A 147 -14.02 15.18 -13.92
CA PRO A 147 -13.77 16.35 -13.07
C PRO A 147 -13.36 15.94 -11.65
N ILE A 148 -12.32 16.58 -11.12
CA ILE A 148 -11.90 16.42 -9.74
C ILE A 148 -12.92 17.13 -8.85
N LEU A 149 -13.56 16.38 -7.97
CA LEU A 149 -14.62 16.84 -7.09
C LEU A 149 -14.15 16.89 -5.63
N ASP A 150 -14.85 17.67 -4.80
CA ASP A 150 -14.71 17.57 -3.36
C ASP A 150 -15.20 16.20 -2.83
N LYS A 151 -15.03 15.98 -1.53
CA LYS A 151 -15.32 14.69 -0.91
C LYS A 151 -16.79 14.30 -1.04
N GLU A 152 -17.69 15.21 -0.75
CA GLU A 152 -19.14 14.99 -0.74
C GLU A 152 -19.66 14.71 -2.15
N GLN A 153 -19.28 15.53 -3.10
CA GLN A 153 -19.63 15.39 -4.51
C GLN A 153 -19.06 14.10 -5.11
N GLN A 154 -17.83 13.71 -4.71
CA GLN A 154 -17.22 12.47 -5.19
C GLN A 154 -17.97 11.26 -4.64
N LEU A 155 -18.34 11.24 -3.36
CA LEU A 155 -19.14 10.16 -2.77
C LEU A 155 -20.53 10.04 -3.41
N GLU A 156 -21.14 11.15 -3.77
CA GLU A 156 -22.41 11.15 -4.49
C GLU A 156 -22.27 10.57 -5.91
N ARG A 157 -21.21 10.94 -6.64
CA ARG A 157 -20.95 10.49 -8.01
C ARG A 157 -20.49 9.04 -8.09
N GLY A 158 -19.46 8.70 -7.31
CA GLY A 158 -18.77 7.40 -7.38
C GLY A 158 -19.38 6.32 -6.48
N GLY A 159 -20.17 6.73 -5.51
CA GLY A 159 -20.65 5.81 -4.48
C GLY A 159 -19.52 5.29 -3.59
N ILE A 160 -19.78 4.14 -2.99
CA ILE A 160 -18.85 3.46 -2.08
C ILE A 160 -18.70 2.01 -2.51
N VAL A 161 -17.47 1.58 -2.74
CA VAL A 161 -17.11 0.19 -3.00
C VAL A 161 -16.24 -0.30 -1.86
N ASP A 162 -16.74 -1.28 -1.09
CA ASP A 162 -15.96 -1.99 -0.09
C ASP A 162 -15.13 -3.07 -0.80
N LEU A 163 -13.80 -3.03 -0.65
CA LEU A 163 -12.89 -3.97 -1.32
C LEU A 163 -12.79 -5.24 -0.48
N HIS A 164 -13.43 -6.30 -0.94
CA HIS A 164 -13.46 -7.61 -0.31
C HIS A 164 -12.59 -8.60 -1.08
N GLY A 165 -12.15 -9.67 -0.43
CA GLY A 165 -11.43 -10.78 -1.01
C GLY A 165 -10.79 -11.68 0.03
N PRO A 166 -10.44 -12.92 -0.34
CA PRO A 166 -9.69 -13.83 0.53
C PRO A 166 -8.27 -13.31 0.79
N ALA A 167 -7.59 -13.92 1.77
CA ALA A 167 -6.16 -13.72 1.96
C ALA A 167 -5.42 -14.02 0.63
N GLY A 168 -4.49 -13.15 0.25
CA GLY A 168 -3.82 -13.17 -1.06
C GLY A 168 -4.39 -12.19 -2.07
N THR A 169 -5.59 -11.66 -1.86
CA THR A 169 -6.13 -10.57 -2.68
C THR A 169 -5.23 -9.34 -2.58
N VAL A 170 -5.01 -8.69 -3.72
CA VAL A 170 -4.24 -7.45 -3.81
C VAL A 170 -5.09 -6.34 -4.41
N ALA A 171 -5.22 -5.24 -3.68
CA ALA A 171 -5.85 -4.03 -4.18
C ALA A 171 -4.78 -3.01 -4.60
N LEU A 172 -4.78 -2.63 -5.86
CA LEU A 172 -4.01 -1.51 -6.41
C LEU A 172 -4.92 -0.31 -6.56
N PHE A 173 -4.52 0.87 -6.11
CA PHE A 173 -5.31 2.08 -6.36
C PHE A 173 -4.44 3.34 -6.48
N ASN A 174 -4.95 4.31 -7.20
CA ASN A 174 -4.36 5.63 -7.31
C ASN A 174 -4.46 6.36 -5.97
N MET A 175 -3.33 6.82 -5.42
CA MET A 175 -3.29 7.56 -4.15
C MET A 175 -4.21 8.78 -4.09
N SER A 176 -4.56 9.32 -5.25
CA SER A 176 -5.40 10.52 -5.36
C SER A 176 -6.90 10.21 -5.39
N VAL A 177 -7.31 8.93 -5.47
CA VAL A 177 -8.71 8.53 -5.41
C VAL A 177 -9.21 8.60 -3.97
N LEU A 178 -10.46 9.03 -3.78
CA LEU A 178 -11.07 9.13 -2.46
C LEU A 178 -11.28 7.75 -1.85
N HIS A 179 -10.70 7.50 -0.68
CA HIS A 179 -10.70 6.20 -0.02
C HIS A 179 -10.72 6.31 1.50
N THR A 180 -10.91 5.18 2.17
CA THR A 180 -10.90 5.08 3.63
C THR A 180 -10.64 3.67 4.11
N MET A 181 -10.04 3.55 5.28
CA MET A 181 -10.22 2.39 6.14
C MET A 181 -11.66 2.40 6.66
N THR A 182 -12.35 1.25 6.57
CA THR A 182 -13.69 1.07 7.14
C THR A 182 -13.60 0.17 8.37
N ALA A 183 -13.81 0.74 9.55
CA ALA A 183 -13.97 -0.02 10.79
C ALA A 183 -15.47 -0.32 11.02
N ARG A 184 -15.77 -1.57 11.32
CA ARG A 184 -17.14 -2.03 11.66
C ARG A 184 -17.09 -3.06 12.78
N SER A 185 -18.21 -3.25 13.48
CA SER A 185 -18.31 -4.29 14.51
C SER A 185 -17.98 -5.65 13.91
N THR A 186 -17.00 -6.33 14.49
CA THR A 186 -16.51 -7.64 14.05
C THR A 186 -15.66 -8.29 15.13
N THR A 187 -15.72 -9.62 15.21
CA THR A 187 -14.84 -10.43 16.07
C THR A 187 -13.53 -10.81 15.37
N ARG A 188 -13.36 -10.40 14.12
CA ARG A 188 -12.18 -10.76 13.30
C ARG A 188 -11.18 -9.63 13.24
N GLU A 189 -9.91 -10.00 13.18
CA GLU A 189 -8.80 -9.10 12.89
C GLU A 189 -8.62 -8.90 11.38
N ARG A 190 -8.00 -7.80 10.97
CA ARG A 190 -7.55 -7.56 9.63
C ARG A 190 -6.05 -7.27 9.62
N LYS A 191 -5.30 -7.99 8.79
CA LYS A 191 -3.86 -7.82 8.57
C LYS A 191 -3.59 -7.49 7.11
N THR A 192 -2.86 -6.42 6.86
CA THR A 192 -2.47 -6.01 5.50
C THR A 192 -1.03 -5.55 5.45
N VAL A 193 -0.38 -5.81 4.31
CA VAL A 193 0.86 -5.13 3.92
C VAL A 193 0.48 -4.06 2.91
N GLN A 194 0.87 -2.82 3.18
CA GLN A 194 0.54 -1.67 2.36
C GLN A 194 1.81 -0.97 1.89
N THR A 195 1.91 -0.76 0.59
CA THR A 195 3.10 -0.18 -0.04
C THR A 195 2.69 0.89 -1.04
N TYR A 196 3.56 1.91 -1.19
CA TYR A 196 3.43 2.91 -2.24
C TYR A 196 4.59 2.77 -3.22
N TYR A 197 4.23 2.61 -4.49
CA TYR A 197 5.17 2.57 -5.59
C TYR A 197 5.03 3.82 -6.45
N GLY A 198 6.16 4.43 -6.78
CA GLY A 198 6.24 5.54 -7.71
C GLY A 198 7.28 5.27 -8.78
N LEU A 199 7.38 6.13 -9.79
CA LEU A 199 8.48 6.06 -10.75
C LEU A 199 9.80 6.40 -10.05
N ARG A 200 10.90 5.73 -10.44
CA ARG A 200 12.26 6.01 -9.90
C ARG A 200 12.67 7.46 -10.06
N SER A 201 12.18 8.15 -11.08
CA SER A 201 12.39 9.58 -11.34
C SER A 201 11.44 10.51 -10.60
N GLY A 202 10.46 9.94 -9.89
CA GLY A 202 9.42 10.72 -9.19
C GLY A 202 9.93 11.36 -7.88
N PRO A 203 9.14 12.26 -7.30
CA PRO A 203 9.46 12.84 -5.99
C PRO A 203 9.36 11.79 -4.87
N VAL A 204 9.95 12.07 -3.71
CA VAL A 204 9.76 11.28 -2.49
C VAL A 204 8.34 11.50 -1.95
N LEU A 205 7.59 10.44 -1.66
CA LEU A 205 6.22 10.53 -1.15
C LEU A 205 6.19 10.99 0.31
N SER A 206 6.94 10.30 1.19
CA SER A 206 6.83 10.48 2.64
C SER A 206 8.15 10.22 3.38
N ASN A 207 8.13 10.46 4.70
CA ASN A 207 9.25 10.14 5.58
C ASN A 207 8.91 9.02 6.58
N PHE A 208 7.90 8.18 6.30
CA PHE A 208 7.46 7.18 7.27
C PHE A 208 8.36 5.96 7.33
N SER A 209 8.82 5.44 6.18
CA SER A 209 9.62 4.20 6.13
C SER A 209 11.12 4.48 6.05
N THR A 210 11.92 3.62 6.69
CA THR A 210 13.38 3.62 6.57
C THR A 210 13.80 2.57 5.55
N MET A 211 14.64 2.96 4.58
CA MET A 211 15.25 2.04 3.61
C MET A 211 16.61 1.58 4.13
N PRO A 212 16.79 0.29 4.47
CA PRO A 212 18.08 -0.22 4.95
C PRO A 212 19.20 -0.08 3.91
N ALA A 213 20.38 0.30 4.34
CA ALA A 213 21.55 0.51 3.46
C ALA A 213 21.91 -0.74 2.63
N ARG A 214 21.69 -1.94 3.18
CA ARG A 214 21.87 -3.20 2.46
C ARG A 214 21.06 -3.30 1.17
N LEU A 215 19.96 -2.53 1.02
CA LEU A 215 19.09 -2.56 -0.15
C LEU A 215 19.48 -1.47 -1.17
N TRP A 216 19.59 -0.22 -0.73
CA TRP A 216 19.80 0.90 -1.66
C TRP A 216 21.26 1.24 -1.95
N ARG A 217 22.21 0.85 -1.06
CA ARG A 217 23.63 1.18 -1.20
C ARG A 217 24.49 -0.06 -1.44
N ASP A 218 24.35 -1.07 -0.59
CA ASP A 218 25.28 -2.18 -0.48
C ASP A 218 24.83 -3.44 -1.25
N HIS A 219 23.64 -3.44 -1.82
CA HIS A 219 23.13 -4.58 -2.58
C HIS A 219 23.95 -4.77 -3.87
N PRO A 220 24.39 -6.02 -4.22
CA PRO A 220 25.17 -6.27 -5.43
C PRO A 220 24.40 -5.97 -6.72
N ASP A 221 23.09 -6.20 -6.74
CA ASP A 221 22.20 -5.96 -7.87
C ASP A 221 21.81 -4.47 -7.97
N GLU A 222 22.13 -3.86 -9.13
CA GLU A 222 21.85 -2.46 -9.41
C GLU A 222 20.36 -2.17 -9.53
N GLU A 223 19.57 -3.11 -10.05
CA GLU A 223 18.13 -2.95 -10.15
C GLU A 223 17.48 -2.85 -8.76
N ILE A 224 17.95 -3.63 -7.80
CA ILE A 224 17.48 -3.56 -6.41
C ILE A 224 17.92 -2.24 -5.78
N ARG A 225 19.15 -1.80 -5.99
CA ARG A 225 19.57 -0.47 -5.53
C ARG A 225 18.72 0.65 -6.13
N GLY A 226 18.38 0.55 -7.41
CA GLY A 226 17.50 1.50 -8.09
C GLY A 226 16.07 1.49 -7.53
N PHE A 227 15.55 0.31 -7.22
CA PHE A 227 14.20 0.14 -6.63
C PHE A 227 14.08 0.78 -5.23
N TYR A 228 15.13 0.76 -4.41
CA TYR A 228 15.16 1.36 -3.07
C TYR A 228 15.89 2.72 -3.02
N GLY A 229 16.35 3.24 -4.15
CA GLY A 229 17.26 4.39 -4.22
C GLY A 229 16.59 5.76 -4.10
N ASN A 230 15.26 5.85 -4.16
CA ASN A 230 14.55 7.11 -3.97
C ASN A 230 14.40 7.42 -2.46
N LEU A 231 15.50 7.89 -1.85
CA LEU A 231 15.65 8.01 -0.40
C LEU A 231 14.89 9.22 0.16
N ASN A 232 14.06 8.99 1.15
CA ASN A 232 13.42 10.03 1.94
C ASN A 232 14.38 10.65 2.99
N ARG A 233 13.95 11.76 3.60
CA ARG A 233 14.76 12.48 4.60
C ARG A 233 15.08 11.62 5.84
N LYS A 234 14.14 10.80 6.31
CA LYS A 234 14.36 9.89 7.46
C LYS A 234 15.52 8.95 7.18
N THR A 235 15.51 8.26 6.02
CA THR A 235 16.59 7.35 5.61
C THR A 235 17.92 8.07 5.48
N ARG A 236 17.95 9.27 4.87
CA ARG A 236 19.18 10.06 4.72
C ARG A 236 19.79 10.46 6.07
N LEU A 237 18.97 10.91 7.02
CA LEU A 237 19.42 11.25 8.37
C LEU A 237 20.05 10.05 9.09
N PHE A 238 19.46 8.86 8.96
CA PHE A 238 20.06 7.66 9.53
C PHE A 238 21.36 7.27 8.82
N ALA A 239 21.40 7.34 7.49
CA ALA A 239 22.61 7.05 6.74
C ALA A 239 23.77 7.98 7.15
N ASP A 240 23.53 9.29 7.24
CA ASP A 240 24.52 10.30 7.62
C ASP A 240 25.02 10.10 9.06
N ALA A 241 24.15 9.68 9.99
CA ALA A 241 24.51 9.44 11.39
C ALA A 241 25.45 8.22 11.59
N PHE A 242 25.52 7.30 10.64
CA PHE A 242 26.34 6.08 10.74
C PHE A 242 27.50 6.04 9.74
N THR A 243 27.73 7.10 8.98
CA THR A 243 28.87 7.22 8.02
C THR A 243 29.99 8.13 8.51
N SER A 244 29.89 8.66 9.73
CA SER A 244 30.91 9.48 10.39
C SER A 244 31.86 8.66 11.26
#